data_63e9d2f0d3f015109c411046397fdebc
#
_entry.id   63e9d2f0d3f015109c411046397fdebc
#
_cell.length_a   1.000
_cell.length_b   1.000
_cell.length_c   1.000
_cell.angle_alpha   90.00
_cell.angle_beta   90.00
_cell.angle_gamma   90.00
#
_symmetry.space_group_name_H-M   'P 1'
#
loop_
_entity.id
_entity.type
_entity.pdbx_description
1 polymer ?
#
loop_
_entity_poly.entity_id
_entity_poly.type
_entity_poly.pdbx_seq_one_letter_code
_entity_poly.pdbx_strand_id
1 'polypeptide(L)'
;MVAVSEDRGAATLMGINTNKVITITFAIGSALAALAGYLMLCKAPGLSNTLGAMPGIKAFTAAVIGGIGSIPGAMVGGILLGVVESLSNSVPALAPYTDAIEFAILIVILLVKPSGILGKLRREKV
;
A
#
# COMPACT_ATOMS: atom_id res chain seq x y z
N MET A 1 -12.07 -2.10 12.82
CA MET A 1 -11.69 -1.42 11.57
C MET A 1 -12.54 -1.85 10.37
N VAL A 2 -12.66 -3.14 10.09
CA VAL A 2 -13.45 -3.65 8.95
C VAL A 2 -14.92 -3.27 9.05
N ALA A 3 -15.55 -3.43 10.22
CA ALA A 3 -16.94 -3.06 10.43
C ALA A 3 -17.21 -1.57 10.18
N VAL A 4 -16.29 -0.69 10.58
CA VAL A 4 -16.39 0.76 10.36
C VAL A 4 -16.19 1.11 8.89
N SER A 5 -15.31 0.41 8.17
CA SER A 5 -15.09 0.64 6.75
C SER A 5 -16.28 0.21 5.89
N GLU A 6 -17.05 -0.76 6.32
CA GLU A 6 -18.22 -1.25 5.61
C GLU A 6 -19.46 -0.37 5.85
N ASP A 7 -19.76 -0.09 7.11
CA ASP A 7 -20.91 0.74 7.48
C ASP A 7 -20.68 1.40 8.85
N ARG A 8 -20.53 2.71 8.86
CA ARG A 8 -20.33 3.49 10.08
C ARG A 8 -21.58 3.48 10.96
N GLY A 9 -22.76 3.58 10.36
CA GLY A 9 -24.03 3.58 11.08
C GLY A 9 -24.25 2.27 11.82
N ALA A 10 -24.08 1.14 11.13
CA ALA A 10 -24.21 -0.18 11.70
C ALA A 10 -23.17 -0.44 12.81
N ALA A 11 -21.92 -0.01 12.61
CA ALA A 11 -20.86 -0.13 13.60
C ALA A 11 -21.21 0.65 14.89
N THR A 12 -21.75 1.86 14.75
CA THR A 12 -22.20 2.67 15.88
C THR A 12 -23.35 2.01 16.65
N LEU A 13 -24.29 1.42 15.94
CA LEU A 13 -25.41 0.68 16.55
C LEU A 13 -24.94 -0.55 17.32
N MET A 14 -23.84 -1.17 16.91
CA MET A 14 -23.24 -2.32 17.58
C MET A 14 -22.35 -1.93 18.77
N GLY A 15 -22.33 -0.67 19.16
CA GLY A 15 -21.57 -0.18 20.31
C GLY A 15 -20.11 0.17 19.99
N ILE A 16 -19.72 0.21 18.73
CA ILE A 16 -18.36 0.59 18.31
C ILE A 16 -18.28 2.11 18.19
N ASN A 17 -17.27 2.71 18.86
CA ASN A 17 -17.00 4.11 18.71
C ASN A 17 -16.21 4.37 17.42
N THR A 18 -16.93 4.81 16.36
CA THR A 18 -16.36 5.02 15.02
C THR A 18 -15.26 6.08 15.02
N ASN A 19 -15.41 7.17 15.76
CA ASN A 19 -14.42 8.23 15.86
C ASN A 19 -13.11 7.71 16.45
N LYS A 20 -13.19 6.88 17.48
CA LYS A 20 -12.01 6.28 18.14
C LYS A 20 -11.29 5.33 17.20
N VAL A 21 -12.02 4.49 16.46
CA VAL A 21 -11.45 3.56 15.47
C VAL A 21 -10.74 4.32 14.36
N ILE A 22 -11.35 5.36 13.81
CA ILE A 22 -10.75 6.21 12.76
C ILE A 22 -9.49 6.87 13.29
N THR A 23 -9.51 7.44 14.49
CA THR A 23 -8.34 8.09 15.11
C THR A 23 -7.18 7.12 15.27
N ILE A 24 -7.43 5.92 15.78
CA ILE A 24 -6.40 4.88 15.95
C ILE A 24 -5.84 4.45 14.59
N THR A 25 -6.67 4.26 13.58
CA THR A 25 -6.25 3.86 12.23
C THR A 25 -5.33 4.91 11.61
N PHE A 26 -5.70 6.18 11.66
CA PHE A 26 -4.87 7.26 11.15
C PHE A 26 -3.59 7.45 11.96
N ALA A 27 -3.61 7.24 13.26
CA ALA A 27 -2.42 7.28 14.10
C ALA A 27 -1.41 6.20 13.71
N ILE A 28 -1.86 4.97 13.49
CA ILE A 28 -1.01 3.87 13.03
C ILE A 28 -0.45 4.16 11.64
N GLY A 29 -1.28 4.62 10.70
CA GLY A 29 -0.86 5.00 9.35
C GLY A 29 0.17 6.11 9.35
N SER A 30 -0.01 7.13 10.16
CA SER A 30 0.93 8.25 10.31
C SER A 30 2.27 7.80 10.89
N ALA A 31 2.26 6.92 11.89
CA ALA A 31 3.48 6.35 12.47
C ALA A 31 4.27 5.54 11.44
N LEU A 32 3.59 4.70 10.68
CA LEU A 32 4.21 3.91 9.60
C LEU A 32 4.76 4.82 8.50
N ALA A 33 4.05 5.87 8.12
CA ALA A 33 4.50 6.85 7.14
C ALA A 33 5.75 7.60 7.62
N ALA A 34 5.83 7.94 8.90
CA ALA A 34 6.98 8.58 9.50
C ALA A 34 8.22 7.67 9.47
N LEU A 35 8.06 6.39 9.79
CA LEU A 35 9.13 5.40 9.70
C LEU A 35 9.62 5.24 8.26
N ALA A 36 8.70 5.14 7.30
CA ALA A 36 9.03 5.02 5.88
C ALA A 36 9.78 6.26 5.38
N GLY A 37 9.34 7.45 5.75
CA GLY A 37 10.01 8.71 5.42
C GLY A 37 11.41 8.79 6.01
N TYR A 38 11.58 8.37 7.25
CA TYR A 38 12.88 8.31 7.92
C TYR A 38 13.86 7.39 7.18
N LEU A 39 13.42 6.17 6.87
CA LEU A 39 14.24 5.19 6.13
C LEU A 39 14.61 5.70 4.74
N MET A 40 13.67 6.37 4.07
CA MET A 40 13.90 6.95 2.75
C MET A 40 14.96 8.05 2.80
N LEU A 41 14.94 8.93 3.80
CA LEU A 41 15.92 9.97 3.99
C LEU A 41 17.30 9.42 4.37
N CYS A 42 17.35 8.29 5.06
CA CYS A 42 18.62 7.60 5.33
C CYS A 42 19.27 7.06 4.06
N LYS A 43 18.45 6.60 3.10
CA LYS A 43 18.94 6.08 1.82
C LYS A 43 19.40 7.19 0.87
N ALA A 44 18.65 8.27 0.80
CA ALA A 44 18.90 9.40 -0.09
C ALA A 44 18.58 10.70 0.64
N PRO A 45 19.56 11.33 1.32
CA PRO A 45 19.32 12.58 2.02
C PRO A 45 19.02 13.71 1.04
N GLY A 46 17.87 14.31 1.20
CA GLY A 46 17.41 15.45 0.39
C GLY A 46 15.93 15.69 0.61
N LEU A 47 15.54 16.93 0.82
CA LEU A 47 14.15 17.33 0.98
C LEU A 47 13.72 18.09 -0.28
N SER A 48 12.61 17.65 -0.86
CA SER A 48 11.96 18.35 -1.96
C SER A 48 10.45 18.41 -1.72
N ASN A 49 9.80 19.38 -2.34
CA ASN A 49 8.35 19.53 -2.21
C ASN A 49 7.56 18.33 -2.78
N THR A 50 8.21 17.54 -3.63
CA THR A 50 7.62 16.37 -4.30
C THR A 50 8.05 15.05 -3.69
N LEU A 51 8.75 15.08 -2.55
CA LEU A 51 9.32 13.89 -1.91
C LEU A 51 8.30 12.78 -1.63
N GLY A 52 7.07 13.16 -1.30
CA GLY A 52 6.00 12.22 -0.99
C GLY A 52 5.19 11.72 -2.18
N ALA A 53 5.32 12.34 -3.36
CA ALA A 53 4.48 12.03 -4.52
C ALA A 53 4.76 10.64 -5.09
N MET A 54 6.01 10.33 -5.42
CA MET A 54 6.39 9.02 -5.97
C MET A 54 6.20 7.88 -4.96
N PRO A 55 6.65 7.99 -3.69
CA PRO A 55 6.36 6.98 -2.68
C PRO A 55 4.88 6.76 -2.44
N GLY A 56 4.05 7.80 -2.54
CA GLY A 56 2.59 7.68 -2.42
C GLY A 56 1.99 6.81 -3.52
N ILE A 57 2.39 7.01 -4.76
CA ILE A 57 1.96 6.19 -5.90
C ILE A 57 2.44 4.75 -5.73
N LYS A 58 3.68 4.53 -5.32
CA LYS A 58 4.24 3.20 -5.05
C LYS A 58 3.51 2.48 -3.91
N ALA A 59 3.16 3.20 -2.86
CA ALA A 59 2.40 2.65 -1.74
C ALA A 59 1.00 2.19 -2.18
N PHE A 60 0.34 2.98 -3.01
CA PHE A 60 -0.94 2.61 -3.62
C PHE A 60 -0.79 1.34 -4.48
N THR A 61 0.24 1.29 -5.32
CA THR A 61 0.56 0.13 -6.15
C THR A 61 0.81 -1.12 -5.29
N ALA A 62 1.56 -0.98 -4.21
CA ALA A 62 1.81 -2.07 -3.26
C ALA A 62 0.52 -2.60 -2.62
N ALA A 63 -0.38 -1.70 -2.24
CA ALA A 63 -1.66 -2.06 -1.67
C ALA A 63 -2.56 -2.81 -2.68
N VAL A 64 -2.57 -2.37 -3.92
CA VAL A 64 -3.32 -3.02 -5.01
C VAL A 64 -2.75 -4.41 -5.32
N ILE A 65 -1.43 -4.53 -5.44
CA ILE A 65 -0.74 -5.81 -5.69
C ILE A 65 -0.98 -6.80 -4.54
N GLY A 66 -0.91 -6.32 -3.31
CA GLY A 66 -1.13 -7.16 -2.13
C GLY A 66 -2.58 -7.58 -1.94
N GLY A 67 -3.51 -6.82 -2.49
CA GLY A 67 -4.95 -7.00 -2.33
C GLY A 67 -5.55 -5.95 -1.41
N ILE A 68 -6.45 -5.13 -1.97
CA ILE A 68 -7.15 -4.08 -1.22
C ILE A 68 -8.00 -4.72 -0.12
N GLY A 69 -7.88 -4.20 1.10
CA GLY A 69 -8.60 -4.71 2.25
C GLY A 69 -7.87 -5.81 3.02
N SER A 70 -6.70 -6.25 2.57
CA SER A 70 -5.85 -7.20 3.27
C SER A 70 -4.59 -6.50 3.78
N ILE A 71 -4.44 -6.40 5.10
CA ILE A 71 -3.25 -5.80 5.72
C ILE A 71 -2.00 -6.66 5.46
N PRO A 72 -2.01 -8.00 5.66
CA PRO A 72 -0.89 -8.85 5.30
C PRO A 72 -0.55 -8.79 3.81
N GLY A 73 -1.55 -8.67 2.96
CA GLY A 73 -1.38 -8.50 1.52
C GLY A 73 -0.61 -7.24 1.17
N ALA A 74 -0.96 -6.11 1.76
CA ALA A 74 -0.26 -4.84 1.55
C ALA A 74 1.20 -4.91 1.98
N MET A 75 1.49 -5.59 3.10
CA MET A 75 2.87 -5.82 3.56
C MET A 75 3.68 -6.65 2.55
N VAL A 76 3.12 -7.76 2.08
CA VAL A 76 3.76 -8.61 1.07
C VAL A 76 3.97 -7.85 -0.23
N GLY A 77 2.98 -7.09 -0.68
CA GLY A 77 3.07 -6.25 -1.87
C GLY A 77 4.16 -5.19 -1.76
N GLY A 78 4.28 -4.55 -0.61
CA GLY A 78 5.34 -3.57 -0.33
C GLY A 78 6.73 -4.19 -0.34
N ILE A 79 6.90 -5.34 0.27
CA ILE A 79 8.17 -6.08 0.27
C ILE A 79 8.53 -6.53 -1.15
N LEU A 80 7.57 -7.05 -1.90
CA LEU A 80 7.77 -7.47 -3.29
C LEU A 80 8.27 -6.31 -4.16
N LEU A 81 7.59 -5.15 -4.07
CA LEU A 81 8.00 -3.96 -4.82
C LEU A 81 9.37 -3.45 -4.40
N GLY A 82 9.66 -3.44 -3.10
CA GLY A 82 10.97 -3.04 -2.59
C GLY A 82 12.10 -3.93 -3.10
N VAL A 83 11.87 -5.24 -3.17
CA VAL A 83 12.83 -6.20 -3.74
C VAL A 83 13.01 -5.96 -5.24
N VAL A 84 11.93 -5.79 -5.98
CA VAL A 84 11.97 -5.49 -7.42
C VAL A 84 12.71 -4.18 -7.69
N GLU A 85 12.43 -3.14 -6.93
CA GLU A 85 13.12 -1.86 -7.04
C GLU A 85 14.62 -2.00 -6.78
N SER A 86 14.98 -2.71 -5.73
CA SER A 86 16.37 -2.94 -5.36
C SER A 86 17.14 -3.71 -6.44
N LEU A 87 16.53 -4.76 -6.97
CA LEU A 87 17.12 -5.55 -8.06
C LEU A 87 17.25 -4.76 -9.35
N SER A 88 16.24 -3.98 -9.70
CA SER A 88 16.26 -3.14 -10.91
C SER A 88 17.34 -2.05 -10.82
N ASN A 89 17.50 -1.45 -9.66
CA ASN A 89 18.53 -0.43 -9.43
C ASN A 89 19.94 -1.02 -9.38
N SER A 90 20.09 -2.31 -9.09
CA SER A 90 21.39 -2.99 -9.10
C SER A 90 21.94 -3.20 -10.51
N VAL A 91 21.09 -3.20 -11.52
CA VAL A 91 21.48 -3.32 -12.92
C VAL A 91 21.41 -1.93 -13.57
N PRO A 92 22.56 -1.32 -13.97
CA PRO A 92 22.57 0.04 -14.52
C PRO A 92 21.68 0.22 -15.75
N ALA A 93 21.52 -0.83 -16.56
CA ALA A 93 20.66 -0.80 -17.75
C ALA A 93 19.17 -0.71 -17.41
N LEU A 94 18.75 -1.25 -16.28
CA LEU A 94 17.36 -1.29 -15.83
C LEU A 94 16.97 -0.16 -14.89
N ALA A 95 17.94 0.49 -14.26
CA ALA A 95 17.69 1.53 -13.27
C ALA A 95 16.76 2.66 -13.77
N PRO A 96 16.90 3.19 -15.01
CA PRO A 96 15.98 4.21 -15.53
C PRO A 96 14.54 3.70 -15.75
N TYR A 97 14.35 2.40 -15.85
CA TYR A 97 13.06 1.76 -16.14
C TYR A 97 12.41 1.12 -14.93
N THR A 98 12.92 1.37 -13.72
CA THR A 98 12.41 0.74 -12.48
C THR A 98 10.91 1.00 -12.29
N ASP A 99 10.47 2.24 -12.45
CA ASP A 99 9.05 2.59 -12.30
C ASP A 99 8.19 1.89 -13.37
N ALA A 100 8.68 1.80 -14.60
CA ALA A 100 7.98 1.10 -15.67
C ALA A 100 7.85 -0.41 -15.37
N ILE A 101 8.87 -1.03 -14.80
CA ILE A 101 8.86 -2.44 -14.37
C ILE A 101 7.82 -2.65 -13.27
N GLU A 102 7.78 -1.76 -12.27
CA GLU A 102 6.81 -1.83 -11.17
C GLU A 102 5.36 -1.72 -11.67
N PHE A 103 5.08 -0.78 -12.56
CA PHE A 103 3.77 -0.64 -13.15
C PHE A 103 3.40 -1.79 -14.08
N ALA A 104 4.36 -2.36 -14.82
CA ALA A 104 4.15 -3.56 -15.62
C ALA A 104 3.76 -4.76 -14.75
N ILE A 105 4.41 -4.95 -13.61
CA ILE A 105 4.08 -5.98 -12.63
C ILE A 105 2.66 -5.76 -12.10
N LEU A 106 2.29 -4.52 -11.78
CA LEU A 106 0.93 -4.19 -11.34
C LEU A 106 -0.11 -4.61 -12.38
N ILE A 107 0.11 -4.25 -13.64
CA ILE A 107 -0.81 -4.58 -14.73
C ILE A 107 -0.94 -6.09 -14.90
N VAL A 108 0.17 -6.83 -14.90
CA VAL A 108 0.18 -8.29 -15.01
C VAL A 108 -0.60 -8.95 -13.87
N ILE A 109 -0.37 -8.51 -12.64
CA ILE A 109 -1.07 -9.04 -11.46
C ILE A 109 -2.57 -8.75 -11.53
N LEU A 110 -2.97 -7.56 -11.94
CA LEU A 110 -4.37 -7.20 -12.09
C LEU A 110 -5.07 -8.02 -13.18
N LEU A 111 -4.37 -8.37 -14.25
CA LEU A 111 -4.91 -9.21 -15.33
C LEU A 111 -5.05 -10.67 -14.91
N VAL A 112 -4.09 -11.20 -14.14
CA VAL A 112 -4.08 -12.61 -13.70
C VAL A 112 -4.94 -12.81 -12.47
N LYS A 113 -4.86 -11.89 -11.50
CA LYS A 113 -5.56 -11.97 -10.23
C LYS A 113 -6.07 -10.58 -9.81
N PRO A 114 -7.29 -10.19 -10.24
CA PRO A 114 -7.81 -8.85 -10.00
C PRO A 114 -7.95 -8.46 -8.53
N SER A 115 -8.07 -9.45 -7.64
CA SER A 115 -8.17 -9.21 -6.19
C SER A 115 -6.82 -8.96 -5.51
N GLY A 116 -5.69 -9.04 -6.25
CA GLY A 116 -4.34 -9.01 -5.71
C GLY A 116 -3.88 -10.36 -5.18
N ILE A 117 -2.62 -10.45 -4.74
CA ILE A 117 -1.99 -11.72 -4.36
C ILE A 117 -2.71 -12.40 -3.18
N LEU A 118 -3.06 -11.63 -2.15
CA LEU A 118 -3.75 -12.11 -0.95
C LEU A 118 -5.17 -11.56 -0.83
N GLY A 119 -5.67 -10.89 -1.85
CA GLY A 119 -7.03 -10.36 -1.86
C GLY A 119 -8.07 -11.48 -1.96
N LYS A 120 -9.15 -11.36 -1.18
CA LYS A 120 -10.31 -12.24 -1.29
C LYS A 120 -11.38 -11.53 -2.12
N LEU A 121 -11.90 -12.23 -3.12
CA LEU A 121 -13.07 -11.77 -3.83
C LEU A 121 -14.25 -11.77 -2.85
N ARG A 122 -14.70 -10.58 -2.46
CA ARG A 122 -15.97 -10.43 -1.78
C ARG A 122 -17.09 -10.58 -2.82
N ARG A 123 -17.76 -11.70 -2.79
CA ARG A 123 -19.04 -11.80 -3.46
C ARG A 123 -20.04 -10.99 -2.63
N GLU A 124 -20.49 -9.87 -3.15
CA GLU A 124 -21.69 -9.24 -2.62
C GLU A 124 -22.84 -10.26 -2.79
N LYS A 125 -23.30 -10.79 -1.67
CA LYS A 125 -24.55 -11.52 -1.66
C LYS A 125 -25.66 -10.48 -1.79
N VAL A 126 -26.23 -10.40 -2.99
CA VAL A 126 -27.46 -9.65 -3.23
C VAL A 126 -28.61 -10.39 -2.56
#